data_6a080dbdeddaaeee88d984c23943a93d
#
_entry.id   6a080dbdeddaaeee88d984c23943a93d
#
_cell.length_a   1.000
_cell.length_b   1.000
_cell.length_c   1.000
_cell.angle_alpha   90.00
_cell.angle_beta   90.00
_cell.angle_gamma   90.00
#
_symmetry.space_group_name_H-M   'P 1'
#
loop_
_entity.id
_entity.type
_entity.pdbx_description
1 polymer ?
#
loop_
_entity_poly.entity_id
_entity_poly.type
_entity_poly.pdbx_seq_one_letter_code
_entity_poly.pdbx_strand_id
1 'polypeptide(L)'
;RAATEQLGLDMAWTYGLVRQESRFVMNAQSSVGASGLMQVMPATAKYVARKIGLSEYRPGKINSLETNILLGTNYLNMVLNDLEGSQVLATAAYNAGPRRPKNWKTTLSRTVDGAIFAETIPFSETRDYVKNVMSNATYYAALFEGKPQSLKKRLGVVTP
;
A
#
# COMPACT_ATOMS: atom_id res chain seq x y z
N ARG A 1 -2.84 10.18 -10.33
CA ARG A 1 -2.27 9.59 -11.54
C ARG A 1 -0.83 10.07 -11.78
N ALA A 2 -0.59 11.38 -11.78
CA ALA A 2 0.75 11.92 -12.00
C ALA A 2 1.80 11.38 -11.01
N ALA A 3 1.44 11.25 -9.72
CA ALA A 3 2.35 10.74 -8.71
C ALA A 3 2.75 9.29 -8.96
N THR A 4 1.81 8.44 -9.40
CA THR A 4 2.11 7.05 -9.73
C THR A 4 2.97 6.92 -10.97
N GLU A 5 2.72 7.73 -11.98
CA GLU A 5 3.52 7.76 -13.21
C GLU A 5 4.97 8.16 -12.92
N GLN A 6 5.15 9.18 -12.09
CA GLN A 6 6.47 9.69 -11.72
C GLN A 6 7.33 8.64 -10.99
N LEU A 7 6.71 7.79 -10.19
CA LEU A 7 7.38 6.73 -9.43
C LEU A 7 7.43 5.40 -10.20
N GLY A 8 6.73 5.28 -11.33
CA GLY A 8 6.54 4.00 -12.00
C GLY A 8 5.69 3.03 -11.20
N LEU A 9 4.85 3.56 -10.31
CA LEU A 9 4.03 2.77 -9.41
C LEU A 9 2.76 2.29 -10.13
N ASP A 10 2.34 1.06 -9.84
CA ASP A 10 1.13 0.47 -10.41
C ASP A 10 -0.10 1.29 -9.98
N MET A 11 -0.75 1.95 -10.96
CA MET A 11 -1.88 2.84 -10.71
C MET A 11 -3.10 2.08 -10.16
N ALA A 12 -3.38 0.89 -10.69
CA ALA A 12 -4.52 0.09 -10.25
C ALA A 12 -4.36 -0.35 -8.80
N TRP A 13 -3.16 -0.74 -8.41
CA TRP A 13 -2.83 -1.10 -7.04
C TRP A 13 -2.98 0.11 -6.11
N THR A 14 -2.42 1.24 -6.50
CA THR A 14 -2.53 2.47 -5.72
C THR A 14 -3.98 2.90 -5.51
N TYR A 15 -4.81 2.84 -6.57
CA TYR A 15 -6.23 3.15 -6.47
C TYR A 15 -6.96 2.16 -5.55
N GLY A 16 -6.62 0.89 -5.64
CA GLY A 16 -7.18 -0.14 -4.77
C GLY A 16 -6.90 0.12 -3.31
N LEU A 17 -5.67 0.56 -3.00
CA LEU A 17 -5.26 0.92 -1.65
C LEU A 17 -6.00 2.17 -1.15
N VAL A 18 -6.08 3.21 -1.97
CA VAL A 18 -6.79 4.45 -1.62
C VAL A 18 -8.25 4.16 -1.30
N ARG A 19 -8.89 3.32 -2.10
CA ARG A 19 -10.29 2.93 -1.85
C ARG A 19 -10.44 2.26 -0.49
N GLN A 20 -9.55 1.36 -0.15
CA GLN A 20 -9.59 0.66 1.14
C GLN A 20 -9.31 1.61 2.30
N GLU A 21 -8.37 2.55 2.12
CA GLU A 21 -7.99 3.46 3.19
C GLU A 21 -9.05 4.53 3.47
N SER A 22 -9.59 5.16 2.44
CA SER A 22 -10.41 6.36 2.63
C SER A 22 -11.71 6.38 1.83
N ARG A 23 -11.91 5.42 0.93
CA ARG A 23 -13.01 5.43 -0.05
C ARG A 23 -13.04 6.74 -0.86
N PHE A 24 -11.85 7.29 -1.12
CA PHE A 24 -11.66 8.55 -1.83
C PHE A 24 -12.22 9.78 -1.09
N VAL A 25 -12.40 9.71 0.22
CA VAL A 25 -12.78 10.85 1.05
C VAL A 25 -11.51 11.63 1.41
N MET A 26 -11.38 12.85 0.90
CA MET A 26 -10.14 13.62 0.99
C MET A 26 -9.75 14.05 2.41
N ASN A 27 -10.73 14.21 3.29
CA ASN A 27 -10.50 14.62 4.69
C ASN A 27 -10.74 13.47 5.68
N ALA A 28 -10.64 12.21 5.23
CA ALA A 28 -10.83 11.06 6.11
C ALA A 28 -9.78 11.07 7.23
N GLN A 29 -10.21 10.73 8.43
CA GLN A 29 -9.30 10.56 9.58
C GLN A 29 -9.67 9.29 10.34
N SER A 30 -8.66 8.54 10.75
CA SER A 30 -8.87 7.34 11.57
C SER A 30 -8.80 7.68 13.06
N SER A 31 -9.30 6.76 13.89
CA SER A 31 -9.23 6.88 15.35
C SER A 31 -7.80 6.90 15.89
N VAL A 32 -6.84 6.38 15.11
CA VAL A 32 -5.42 6.33 15.50
C VAL A 32 -4.59 7.46 14.87
N GLY A 33 -5.22 8.41 14.19
CA GLY A 33 -4.56 9.62 13.70
C GLY A 33 -4.06 9.57 12.25
N ALA A 34 -4.41 8.55 11.48
CA ALA A 34 -4.12 8.53 10.05
C ALA A 34 -5.00 9.53 9.32
N SER A 35 -4.47 10.21 8.32
CA SER A 35 -5.15 11.33 7.64
C SER A 35 -5.14 11.21 6.13
N GLY A 36 -6.21 11.69 5.51
CA GLY A 36 -6.32 11.94 4.08
C GLY A 36 -6.61 10.72 3.23
N LEU A 37 -6.52 10.88 1.92
CA LEU A 37 -6.84 9.82 0.96
C LEU A 37 -6.04 8.54 1.20
N MET A 38 -4.78 8.66 1.55
CA MET A 38 -3.89 7.52 1.74
C MET A 38 -3.69 7.15 3.20
N GLN A 39 -4.43 7.82 4.11
CA GLN A 39 -4.41 7.53 5.56
C GLN A 39 -2.98 7.41 6.09
N VAL A 40 -2.20 8.48 5.89
CA VAL A 40 -0.81 8.55 6.31
C VAL A 40 -0.73 8.93 7.79
N MET A 41 0.04 8.16 8.55
CA MET A 41 0.30 8.47 9.97
C MET A 41 1.31 9.62 10.08
N PRO A 42 1.19 10.49 11.11
CA PRO A 42 2.11 11.62 11.28
C PRO A 42 3.60 11.22 11.31
N ALA A 43 3.93 10.15 12.01
CA ALA A 43 5.32 9.67 12.08
C ALA A 43 5.82 9.19 10.71
N THR A 44 4.99 8.50 9.96
CA THR A 44 5.31 8.05 8.60
C THR A 44 5.48 9.23 7.67
N ALA A 45 4.60 10.22 7.75
CA ALA A 45 4.68 11.44 6.95
C ALA A 45 6.02 12.16 7.18
N LYS A 46 6.42 12.33 8.43
CA LYS A 46 7.68 12.97 8.80
C LYS A 46 8.88 12.20 8.26
N TYR A 47 8.86 10.88 8.40
CA TYR A 47 9.92 10.00 7.91
C TYR A 47 10.06 10.10 6.39
N VAL A 48 8.96 9.98 5.66
CA VAL A 48 8.96 10.03 4.19
C VAL A 48 9.37 11.41 3.70
N ALA A 49 8.83 12.48 4.30
CA ALA A 49 9.19 13.86 3.92
C ALA A 49 10.70 14.08 4.02
N ARG A 50 11.33 13.55 5.07
CA ARG A 50 12.79 13.63 5.23
C ARG A 50 13.51 12.84 4.13
N LYS A 51 13.03 11.64 3.83
CA LYS A 51 13.66 10.75 2.83
C LYS A 51 13.61 11.32 1.42
N ILE A 52 12.53 12.00 1.06
CA ILE A 52 12.39 12.59 -0.28
C ILE A 52 12.87 14.04 -0.36
N GLY A 53 13.40 14.58 0.75
CA GLY A 53 13.95 15.94 0.77
C GLY A 53 12.90 17.05 0.74
N LEU A 54 11.71 16.80 1.27
CA LEU A 54 10.63 17.78 1.32
C LEU A 54 10.86 18.73 2.51
N SER A 55 11.72 19.72 2.31
CA SER A 55 12.20 20.61 3.37
C SER A 55 11.12 21.53 3.94
N GLU A 56 10.10 21.87 3.15
CA GLU A 56 8.99 22.71 3.57
C GLU A 56 7.85 21.95 4.26
N TYR A 57 8.02 20.64 4.47
CA TYR A 57 6.98 19.83 5.11
C TYR A 57 6.77 20.26 6.56
N ARG A 58 5.49 20.41 6.95
CA ARG A 58 5.04 20.63 8.33
C ARG A 58 3.88 19.68 8.63
N PRO A 59 3.66 19.28 9.89
CA PRO A 59 2.61 18.30 10.21
C PRO A 59 1.22 18.64 9.67
N GLY A 60 0.85 19.92 9.62
CA GLY A 60 -0.45 20.35 9.09
C GLY A 60 -0.62 20.10 7.60
N LYS A 61 0.46 19.97 6.84
CA LYS A 61 0.40 19.74 5.40
C LYS A 61 -0.05 18.33 5.03
N ILE A 62 -0.04 17.38 5.97
CA ILE A 62 -0.52 16.01 5.73
C ILE A 62 -1.98 16.00 5.26
N ASN A 63 -2.75 17.02 5.61
CA ASN A 63 -4.16 17.16 5.21
C ASN A 63 -4.35 17.74 3.82
N SER A 64 -3.31 18.30 3.21
CA SER A 64 -3.36 18.75 1.84
C SER A 64 -3.42 17.55 0.91
N LEU A 65 -4.32 17.58 -0.07
CA LEU A 65 -4.48 16.49 -1.04
C LEU A 65 -3.16 16.15 -1.71
N GLU A 66 -2.49 17.16 -2.24
CA GLU A 66 -1.23 16.98 -2.98
C GLU A 66 -0.14 16.37 -2.09
N THR A 67 0.04 16.92 -0.88
CA THR A 67 1.05 16.42 0.06
C THR A 67 0.73 15.01 0.54
N ASN A 68 -0.54 14.73 0.83
CA ASN A 68 -0.95 13.39 1.28
C ASN A 68 -0.66 12.32 0.22
N ILE A 69 -0.99 12.60 -1.03
CA ILE A 69 -0.72 11.68 -2.15
C ILE A 69 0.79 11.53 -2.35
N LEU A 70 1.54 12.62 -2.29
CA LEU A 70 2.99 12.57 -2.45
C LEU A 70 3.64 11.68 -1.38
N LEU A 71 3.29 11.89 -0.13
CA LEU A 71 3.84 11.12 0.98
C LEU A 71 3.39 9.66 0.94
N GLY A 72 2.10 9.43 0.70
CA GLY A 72 1.54 8.08 0.66
C GLY A 72 2.10 7.23 -0.47
N THR A 73 2.19 7.78 -1.69
CA THR A 73 2.72 7.04 -2.84
C THR A 73 4.21 6.77 -2.69
N ASN A 74 4.97 7.72 -2.14
CA ASN A 74 6.39 7.50 -1.87
C ASN A 74 6.59 6.42 -0.80
N TYR A 75 5.80 6.43 0.26
CA TYR A 75 5.87 5.37 1.27
C TYR A 75 5.53 4.01 0.68
N LEU A 76 4.46 3.93 -0.11
CA LEU A 76 4.05 2.69 -0.77
C LEU A 76 5.18 2.15 -1.67
N ASN A 77 5.82 3.05 -2.41
CA ASN A 77 6.96 2.69 -3.27
C ASN A 77 8.16 2.20 -2.46
N MET A 78 8.43 2.84 -1.32
CA MET A 78 9.52 2.44 -0.44
C MET A 78 9.32 1.03 0.11
N VAL A 79 8.13 0.72 0.62
CA VAL A 79 7.87 -0.63 1.15
C VAL A 79 7.83 -1.68 0.06
N LEU A 80 7.39 -1.32 -1.15
CA LEU A 80 7.43 -2.21 -2.30
C LEU A 80 8.88 -2.60 -2.63
N ASN A 81 9.77 -1.61 -2.67
CA ASN A 81 11.19 -1.86 -2.95
C ASN A 81 11.86 -2.65 -1.81
N ASP A 82 11.55 -2.33 -0.56
CA ASP A 82 12.06 -3.07 0.60
C ASP A 82 11.64 -4.54 0.59
N LEU A 83 10.49 -4.83 0.02
CA LEU A 83 9.91 -6.18 -0.01
C LEU A 83 10.01 -6.80 -1.41
N GLU A 84 11.03 -6.39 -2.15
CA GLU A 84 11.46 -7.02 -3.41
C GLU A 84 10.38 -7.03 -4.49
N GLY A 85 9.53 -6.00 -4.52
CA GLY A 85 8.50 -5.84 -5.53
C GLY A 85 7.22 -6.63 -5.29
N SER A 86 7.08 -7.28 -4.13
CA SER A 86 5.85 -8.02 -3.80
C SER A 86 4.73 -7.07 -3.38
N GLN A 87 3.69 -6.96 -4.20
CA GLN A 87 2.52 -6.14 -3.85
C GLN A 87 1.80 -6.69 -2.62
N VAL A 88 1.71 -8.02 -2.47
CA VAL A 88 1.08 -8.64 -1.30
C VAL A 88 1.79 -8.22 -0.02
N LEU A 89 3.12 -8.36 0.02
CA LEU A 89 3.93 -7.99 1.18
C LEU A 89 3.90 -6.48 1.43
N ALA A 90 4.02 -5.68 0.38
CA ALA A 90 3.99 -4.21 0.50
C ALA A 90 2.64 -3.71 1.00
N THR A 91 1.55 -4.32 0.57
CA THR A 91 0.20 -3.99 1.05
C THR A 91 0.08 -4.28 2.54
N ALA A 92 0.56 -5.45 2.99
CA ALA A 92 0.60 -5.80 4.40
C ALA A 92 1.47 -4.81 5.19
N ALA A 93 2.61 -4.41 4.64
CA ALA A 93 3.51 -3.44 5.26
C ALA A 93 2.87 -2.06 5.41
N TYR A 94 2.11 -1.63 4.43
CA TYR A 94 1.42 -0.34 4.48
C TYR A 94 0.44 -0.28 5.67
N ASN A 95 -0.25 -1.39 5.94
CA ASN A 95 -1.22 -1.49 7.04
C ASN A 95 -0.56 -1.77 8.39
N ALA A 96 0.40 -2.71 8.45
CA ALA A 96 0.92 -3.25 9.70
C ALA A 96 2.38 -2.85 9.99
N GLY A 97 3.00 -2.06 9.11
CA GLY A 97 4.43 -1.74 9.18
C GLY A 97 5.29 -2.81 8.49
N PRO A 98 6.48 -2.41 7.97
CA PRO A 98 7.30 -3.32 7.14
C PRO A 98 7.95 -4.46 7.92
N ARG A 99 8.16 -4.32 9.23
CA ARG A 99 8.81 -5.36 10.04
C ARG A 99 8.01 -6.66 10.04
N ARG A 100 6.68 -6.56 10.15
CA ARG A 100 5.82 -7.74 10.25
C ARG A 100 5.83 -8.61 8.99
N PRO A 101 5.58 -8.07 7.79
CA PRO A 101 5.70 -8.88 6.58
C PRO A 101 7.09 -9.47 6.39
N LYS A 102 8.15 -8.74 6.74
CA LYS A 102 9.52 -9.27 6.69
C LYS A 102 9.68 -10.48 7.58
N ASN A 103 9.16 -10.41 8.82
CA ASN A 103 9.22 -11.54 9.76
C ASN A 103 8.39 -12.72 9.26
N TRP A 104 7.18 -12.46 8.77
CA TRP A 104 6.32 -13.54 8.25
C TRP A 104 6.96 -14.24 7.07
N LYS A 105 7.60 -13.48 6.19
CA LYS A 105 8.32 -14.01 5.04
C LYS A 105 9.43 -14.98 5.47
N THR A 106 10.17 -14.65 6.52
CA THR A 106 11.30 -15.48 6.99
C THR A 106 10.84 -16.80 7.61
N THR A 107 9.57 -16.95 7.98
CA THR A 107 9.03 -18.21 8.50
C THR A 107 8.71 -19.22 7.40
N LEU A 108 8.73 -18.80 6.14
CA LEU A 108 8.43 -19.66 5.02
C LEU A 108 9.61 -20.62 4.78
N SER A 109 9.31 -21.90 4.55
CA SER A 109 10.31 -22.91 4.19
C SER A 109 10.51 -23.01 2.68
N ARG A 110 9.60 -22.43 1.90
CA ARG A 110 9.61 -22.47 0.44
C ARG A 110 8.78 -21.32 -0.12
N THR A 111 8.89 -21.09 -1.43
CA THR A 111 8.02 -20.19 -2.16
C THR A 111 6.58 -20.68 -2.10
N VAL A 112 5.64 -19.79 -1.81
CA VAL A 112 4.20 -20.09 -1.75
C VAL A 112 3.44 -19.14 -2.63
N ASP A 113 2.25 -19.55 -3.08
CA ASP A 113 1.34 -18.65 -3.77
C ASP A 113 0.99 -17.45 -2.90
N GLY A 114 0.93 -16.26 -3.49
CA GLY A 114 0.53 -15.05 -2.78
C GLY A 114 -0.87 -15.17 -2.16
N ALA A 115 -1.78 -15.90 -2.83
CA ALA A 115 -3.11 -16.17 -2.29
C ALA A 115 -3.03 -16.99 -0.99
N ILE A 116 -2.17 -17.99 -0.94
CA ILE A 116 -1.96 -18.79 0.28
C ILE A 116 -1.33 -17.95 1.36
N PHE A 117 -0.29 -17.19 1.02
CA PHE A 117 0.37 -16.31 1.98
C PHE A 117 -0.62 -15.34 2.63
N ALA A 118 -1.48 -14.70 1.82
CA ALA A 118 -2.47 -13.76 2.33
C ALA A 118 -3.38 -14.39 3.38
N GLU A 119 -3.82 -15.63 3.15
CA GLU A 119 -4.67 -16.35 4.11
C GLU A 119 -3.94 -16.72 5.41
N THR A 120 -2.62 -16.78 5.39
CA THR A 120 -1.81 -17.11 6.58
C THR A 120 -1.42 -15.91 7.42
N ILE A 121 -1.74 -14.69 6.99
CA ILE A 121 -1.45 -13.47 7.75
C ILE A 121 -2.10 -13.58 9.13
N PRO A 122 -1.31 -13.49 10.23
CA PRO A 122 -1.82 -13.77 11.56
C PRO A 122 -2.77 -12.71 12.12
N PHE A 123 -2.76 -11.50 11.59
CA PHE A 123 -3.67 -10.43 12.02
C PHE A 123 -4.87 -10.39 11.08
N SER A 124 -6.07 -10.57 11.64
CA SER A 124 -7.30 -10.59 10.85
C SER A 124 -7.52 -9.25 10.12
N GLU A 125 -7.23 -8.13 10.78
CA GLU A 125 -7.33 -6.80 10.14
C GLU A 125 -6.43 -6.71 8.92
N THR A 126 -5.16 -7.07 9.03
CA THR A 126 -4.20 -7.00 7.93
C THR A 126 -4.53 -8.01 6.83
N ARG A 127 -4.95 -9.20 7.21
CA ARG A 127 -5.40 -10.23 6.25
C ARG A 127 -6.54 -9.71 5.40
N ASP A 128 -7.57 -9.16 6.00
CA ASP A 128 -8.72 -8.60 5.29
C ASP A 128 -8.32 -7.38 4.45
N TYR A 129 -7.46 -6.54 5.00
CA TYR A 129 -6.93 -5.38 4.29
C TYR A 129 -6.20 -5.79 2.99
N VAL A 130 -5.30 -6.75 3.07
CA VAL A 130 -4.56 -7.24 1.89
C VAL A 130 -5.52 -7.81 0.85
N LYS A 131 -6.46 -8.64 1.28
CA LYS A 131 -7.44 -9.23 0.37
C LYS A 131 -8.28 -8.15 -0.33
N ASN A 132 -8.74 -7.15 0.42
CA ASN A 132 -9.56 -6.07 -0.11
C ASN A 132 -8.77 -5.18 -1.07
N VAL A 133 -7.56 -4.78 -0.70
CA VAL A 133 -6.71 -3.94 -1.56
C VAL A 133 -6.41 -4.67 -2.88
N MET A 134 -6.03 -5.94 -2.81
CA MET A 134 -5.66 -6.68 -4.02
C MET A 134 -6.87 -6.98 -4.90
N SER A 135 -8.04 -7.21 -4.33
CA SER A 135 -9.29 -7.35 -5.08
C SER A 135 -9.67 -6.03 -5.76
N ASN A 136 -9.57 -4.92 -5.05
CA ASN A 136 -9.80 -3.58 -5.61
C ASN A 136 -8.82 -3.30 -6.75
N ALA A 137 -7.55 -3.63 -6.56
CA ALA A 137 -6.52 -3.43 -7.58
C ALA A 137 -6.83 -4.21 -8.86
N THR A 138 -7.29 -5.45 -8.72
CA THR A 138 -7.68 -6.29 -9.86
C THR A 138 -8.86 -5.67 -10.61
N TYR A 139 -9.85 -5.17 -9.87
CA TYR A 139 -11.00 -4.47 -10.45
C TYR A 139 -10.58 -3.22 -11.23
N TYR A 140 -9.73 -2.37 -10.62
CA TYR A 140 -9.26 -1.16 -11.30
C TYR A 140 -8.39 -1.48 -12.51
N ALA A 141 -7.56 -2.51 -12.46
CA ALA A 141 -6.76 -2.94 -13.60
C ALA A 141 -7.67 -3.35 -14.76
N ALA A 142 -8.75 -4.07 -14.48
CA ALA A 142 -9.73 -4.44 -15.49
C ALA A 142 -10.40 -3.22 -16.12
N LEU A 143 -10.75 -2.22 -15.30
CA LEU A 143 -11.32 -0.97 -15.80
C LEU A 143 -10.34 -0.19 -16.68
N PHE A 144 -9.09 -0.06 -16.24
CA PHE A 144 -8.09 0.75 -16.94
C PHE A 144 -7.65 0.10 -18.25
N GLU A 145 -7.58 -1.22 -18.30
CA GLU A 145 -7.15 -1.96 -19.48
C GLU A 145 -8.31 -2.41 -20.38
N GLY A 146 -9.54 -2.33 -19.90
CA GLY A 146 -10.73 -2.70 -20.65
C GLY A 146 -10.86 -4.20 -20.90
N LYS A 147 -10.27 -5.03 -20.03
CA LYS A 147 -10.34 -6.49 -20.14
C LYS A 147 -10.26 -7.15 -18.77
N PRO A 148 -10.79 -8.38 -18.62
CA PRO A 148 -10.73 -9.11 -17.35
C PRO A 148 -9.29 -9.31 -16.87
N GLN A 149 -9.11 -9.26 -15.55
CA GLN A 149 -7.82 -9.46 -14.89
C GLN A 149 -7.94 -10.59 -13.86
N SER A 150 -6.84 -11.26 -13.59
CA SER A 150 -6.80 -12.37 -12.62
C SER A 150 -6.23 -11.89 -11.28
N LEU A 151 -7.03 -12.03 -10.22
CA LEU A 151 -6.57 -11.76 -8.86
C LEU A 151 -5.42 -12.72 -8.47
N LYS A 152 -5.55 -13.99 -8.79
CA LYS A 152 -4.51 -14.99 -8.50
C LYS A 152 -3.17 -14.59 -9.13
N LYS A 153 -3.19 -14.16 -10.37
CA LYS A 153 -1.99 -13.72 -11.09
C LYS A 153 -1.38 -12.49 -10.43
N ARG A 154 -2.22 -11.52 -10.02
CA ARG A 154 -1.76 -10.31 -9.36
C ARG A 154 -1.15 -10.61 -7.99
N LEU A 155 -1.70 -11.56 -7.25
CA LEU A 155 -1.15 -11.96 -5.95
C LEU A 155 0.23 -12.61 -6.07
N GLY A 156 0.52 -13.22 -7.21
CA GLY A 156 1.85 -13.78 -7.49
C GLY A 156 2.29 -14.83 -6.48
N VAL A 157 3.58 -14.80 -6.18
CA VAL A 157 4.20 -15.71 -5.21
C VAL A 157 4.99 -14.93 -4.16
N VAL A 158 5.18 -15.54 -2.98
CA VAL A 158 6.02 -14.99 -1.91
C VAL A 158 7.15 -15.96 -1.66
N THR A 159 8.38 -15.44 -1.75
CA THR A 159 9.61 -16.22 -1.57
C THR A 159 10.22 -15.94 -0.20
N PRO A 160 10.79 -16.93 0.48
CA PRO A 160 11.44 -16.74 1.79
C PRO A 160 12.53 -15.70 1.78
#